data_3175382b3adbf9414eacd4f1544efe3d
#
_entry.id   3175382b3adbf9414eacd4f1544efe3d
#
_cell.length_a   1.000
_cell.length_b   1.000
_cell.length_c   1.000
_cell.angle_alpha   90.00
_cell.angle_beta   90.00
_cell.angle_gamma   90.00
#
_symmetry.space_group_name_H-M   'P 1'
#
loop_
_entity.id
_entity.type
_entity.pdbx_description
1 polymer ?
#
loop_
_entity_poly.entity_id
_entity_poly.type
_entity_poly.pdbx_seq_one_letter_code
_entity_poly.pdbx_strand_id
1 'polypeptide(L)' 'MSDDINREKVRIIYENDEIGIEHSFATFSDGNTQAVMAVFTFKDGKILSLETGATNMPKA' A
#
# COMPACT_ATOMS: atom_id res chain seq x y z
N MET A 1 -17.24 10.86 10.94
CA MET A 1 -15.97 10.42 10.97
C MET A 1 -15.19 10.91 9.83
N SER A 2 -14.10 11.12 9.95
CA SER A 2 -13.34 11.54 8.87
C SER A 2 -12.28 10.56 8.58
N ASP A 3 -11.97 10.45 7.33
CA ASP A 3 -10.87 9.73 6.94
C ASP A 3 -9.68 10.57 7.06
N ASP A 4 -8.82 10.28 7.99
CA ASP A 4 -7.62 11.03 8.22
C ASP A 4 -6.47 10.57 7.36
N ILE A 5 -6.70 9.60 6.50
CA ILE A 5 -5.66 9.02 5.66
C ILE A 5 -6.07 9.15 4.21
N ASN A 6 -5.21 9.80 3.44
CA ASN A 6 -5.38 9.88 1.99
C ASN A 6 -4.34 9.01 1.32
N ARG A 7 -4.79 8.10 0.48
CA ARG A 7 -3.88 7.27 -0.31
C ARG A 7 -3.76 7.86 -1.69
N GLU A 8 -2.53 8.05 -2.14
CA GLU A 8 -2.25 8.67 -3.41
C GLU A 8 -1.23 7.87 -4.20
N LYS A 9 -1.25 8.04 -5.49
CA LYS A 9 -0.25 7.45 -6.39
C LYS A 9 -0.18 5.95 -6.25
N VAL A 10 -1.35 5.32 -6.11
CA VAL A 10 -1.43 3.87 -6.00
C VAL A 10 -1.00 3.26 -7.32
N ARG A 11 -0.03 2.35 -7.28
CA ARG A 11 0.49 1.69 -8.46
C ARG A 11 0.63 0.21 -8.22
N ILE A 12 0.33 -0.56 -9.24
CA ILE A 12 0.64 -1.99 -9.20
C ILE A 12 2.04 -2.13 -9.78
N ILE A 13 2.97 -2.59 -8.96
CA ILE A 13 4.35 -2.76 -9.36
C ILE A 13 4.52 -4.03 -10.19
N TYR A 14 3.86 -5.10 -9.73
CA TYR A 14 3.98 -6.40 -10.36
C TYR A 14 2.76 -7.22 -9.99
N GLU A 15 2.28 -8.00 -10.94
CA GLU A 15 1.11 -8.84 -10.68
C GLU A 15 1.14 -10.05 -11.59
N ASN A 16 0.83 -11.21 -11.01
CA ASN A 16 0.56 -12.42 -11.80
C ASN A 16 -0.50 -13.23 -11.05
N ASP A 17 -0.67 -14.49 -11.42
CA ASP A 17 -1.72 -15.33 -10.83
C ASP A 17 -1.44 -15.71 -9.39
N GLU A 18 -0.22 -15.51 -8.91
CA GLU A 18 0.19 -15.96 -7.60
C GLU A 18 0.53 -14.82 -6.66
N ILE A 19 0.93 -13.66 -7.19
CA ILE A 19 1.40 -12.58 -6.35
C ILE A 19 1.05 -11.24 -6.97
N GLY A 20 0.75 -10.27 -6.11
CA GLY A 20 0.54 -8.89 -6.52
C GLY A 20 1.31 -7.98 -5.60
N ILE A 21 1.96 -6.96 -6.14
CA ILE A 21 2.71 -5.98 -5.36
C ILE A 21 2.20 -4.59 -5.72
N GLU A 22 1.79 -3.85 -4.70
CA GLU A 22 1.24 -2.52 -4.85
C GLU A 22 2.08 -1.52 -4.07
N HIS A 23 2.23 -0.34 -4.62
CA HIS A 23 2.92 0.75 -3.93
C HIS A 23 2.01 1.97 -3.93
N SER A 24 1.96 2.65 -2.81
CA SER A 24 1.17 3.87 -2.69
C SER A 24 1.79 4.79 -1.64
N PHE A 25 1.25 5.99 -1.55
CA PHE A 25 1.62 6.92 -0.50
C PHE A 25 0.39 7.18 0.34
N ALA A 26 0.58 7.24 1.65
CA ALA A 26 -0.50 7.55 2.58
C ALA A 26 -0.13 8.84 3.31
N THR A 27 -1.04 9.80 3.28
CA THR A 27 -0.86 11.07 3.98
C THR A 27 -1.85 11.11 5.13
N PHE A 28 -1.34 11.36 6.31
CA PHE A 28 -2.15 11.39 7.53
C PHE A 28 -2.52 12.82 7.89
N SER A 29 -3.48 12.95 8.79
CA SER A 29 -4.02 14.26 9.16
C SER A 29 -2.98 15.17 9.81
N ASP A 30 -1.92 14.61 10.39
CA ASP A 30 -0.87 15.41 10.99
C ASP A 30 0.17 15.88 9.97
N GLY A 31 -0.04 15.58 8.70
CA GLY A 31 0.86 16.01 7.64
C GLY A 31 1.98 15.05 7.33
N ASN A 32 2.07 13.95 8.05
CA ASN A 32 3.08 12.94 7.74
C ASN A 32 2.66 12.11 6.54
N THR A 33 3.64 11.74 5.74
CA THR A 33 3.42 10.89 4.58
C THR A 33 4.27 9.64 4.72
N GLN A 34 3.70 8.51 4.38
CA GLN A 34 4.40 7.25 4.37
C GLN A 34 4.34 6.61 3.00
N ALA A 35 5.44 5.98 2.61
CA ALA A 35 5.45 5.12 1.45
C ALA A 35 5.01 3.74 1.90
N VAL A 36 4.01 3.19 1.25
CA VAL A 36 3.40 1.93 1.65
C VAL A 36 3.58 0.92 0.54
N MET A 37 4.05 -0.26 0.88
CA MET A 37 4.15 -1.36 -0.07
C MET A 37 3.34 -2.53 0.46
N ALA A 38 2.50 -3.08 -0.39
CA ALA A 38 1.66 -4.21 -0.03
C ALA A 38 1.96 -5.37 -0.97
N VAL A 39 2.08 -6.55 -0.39
CA VAL A 39 2.30 -7.76 -1.16
C VAL A 39 1.13 -8.69 -0.88
N PHE A 40 0.43 -9.07 -1.95
CA PHE A 40 -0.69 -10.00 -1.87
C PHE A 40 -0.26 -11.31 -2.48
N THR A 41 -0.59 -12.42 -1.85
CA THR A 41 -0.43 -13.71 -2.50
C THR A 41 -1.81 -14.29 -2.75
N PHE A 42 -1.94 -14.99 -3.87
CA PHE A 42 -3.22 -15.53 -4.31
C PHE A 42 -3.13 -17.03 -4.45
N LYS A 43 -4.29 -17.67 -4.24
CA LYS A 43 -4.44 -19.07 -4.55
C LYS A 43 -5.87 -19.31 -5.00
N ASP A 44 -6.02 -19.92 -6.16
CA ASP A 44 -7.34 -20.23 -6.73
C ASP A 44 -8.23 -18.98 -6.83
N GLY A 45 -7.61 -17.87 -7.23
CA GLY A 45 -8.35 -16.61 -7.43
C GLY A 45 -8.70 -15.87 -6.16
N LYS A 46 -8.20 -16.32 -5.01
CA LYS A 46 -8.48 -15.68 -3.73
C LYS A 46 -7.20 -15.21 -3.10
N ILE A 47 -7.31 -14.14 -2.30
CA ILE A 47 -6.16 -13.64 -1.56
C ILE A 47 -5.84 -14.62 -0.44
N LEU A 48 -4.65 -15.17 -0.48
CA LEU A 48 -4.17 -16.11 0.53
C LEU A 48 -3.52 -15.37 1.69
N SER A 49 -2.75 -14.34 1.40
CA SER A 49 -2.11 -13.55 2.45
C SER A 49 -1.89 -12.12 1.98
N LEU A 50 -1.72 -11.23 2.94
CA LEU A 50 -1.44 -9.83 2.68
C LEU A 50 -0.34 -9.40 3.63
N GLU A 51 0.74 -8.85 3.09
CA GLU A 51 1.80 -8.30 3.90
C GLU A 51 2.01 -6.85 3.49
N THR A 52 2.11 -5.98 4.48
CA THR A 52 2.32 -4.57 4.20
C THR A 52 3.47 -4.03 5.01
N GLY A 53 4.14 -3.05 4.47
CA GLY A 53 5.15 -2.31 5.16
C GLY A 53 5.04 -0.85 4.81
N ALA A 54 5.44 0.02 5.74
CA ALA A 54 5.37 1.45 5.52
C ALA A 54 6.62 2.12 6.04
N THR A 55 7.07 3.11 5.31
CA THR A 55 8.25 3.88 5.68
C THR A 55 7.89 5.36 5.69
N ASN A 56 8.24 6.04 6.77
CA ASN A 56 8.00 7.48 6.86
C ASN A 56 8.86 8.20 5.84
N MET A 57 8.23 9.12 5.11
CA MET A 57 8.96 9.92 4.15
C MET A 57 9.57 11.11 4.86
N PRO A 58 10.78 11.52 4.47
CA PRO A 58 11.36 12.72 5.04
C PRO A 58 10.54 13.93 4.66
N LYS A 59 10.44 14.86 5.57
CA LYS A 59 9.77 16.11 5.28
C LYS A 59 10.73 17.04 4.55
N ALA A 60 10.20 17.71 3.55
CA ALA A 60 11.00 18.64 2.78
C ALA A 60 11.26 19.92 3.58
#